data_c752d86929cba59db9a64b0680e4210d
#
_entry.id   c752d86929cba59db9a64b0680e4210d
#
_cell.length_a   1.000
_cell.length_b   1.000
_cell.length_c   1.000
_cell.angle_alpha   90.00
_cell.angle_beta   90.00
_cell.angle_gamma   90.00
#
_symmetry.space_group_name_H-M   'P 1'
#
loop_
_entity.id
_entity.type
_entity.pdbx_description
1 polymer ?
#
loop_
_entity_poly.entity_id
_entity_poly.type
_entity_poly.pdbx_seq_one_letter_code
_entity_poly.pdbx_strand_id
1 'polypeptide(L)'
;MSLVKAETAVGVSPAPLRAGNVWHVRGGNETLFEAMLSLRKGDQWIGIVGIKNVGWCAALEKGVPLEKVIFVPRVKEKPLKVLAALIDGVDLVVAGPLPLSAQNQRALAGRARSRRSSVLTTVPWLSVSKPWYVQSRNGESGGSLGLVRRAV
;
A
#
# COMPACT_ATOMS: atom_id res chain seq x y z
N MET A 1 -5.10 -20.60 -0.26
CA MET A 1 -4.95 -20.09 -0.46
C MET A 1 -5.09 -19.78 -0.85
N SER A 2 -5.30 -19.61 -0.71
CA SER A 2 -5.35 -19.04 -1.12
C SER A 2 -5.52 -18.70 -1.75
N LEU A 3 -5.85 -18.48 -1.82
CA LEU A 3 -5.94 -17.92 -2.47
C LEU A 3 -6.30 -17.92 -3.17
N VAL A 4 -6.66 -18.18 -3.01
CA VAL A 4 -6.80 -17.93 -3.77
C VAL A 4 -7.36 -17.85 -4.23
N LYS A 5 -7.91 -17.70 -3.96
CA LYS A 5 -8.28 -17.33 -4.48
C LYS A 5 -8.46 -16.80 -5.14
N ALA A 6 -8.58 -16.54 -5.03
CA ALA A 6 -8.59 -15.82 -5.73
C ALA A 6 -8.69 -15.62 -6.55
N GLU A 7 -8.92 -15.67 -6.43
CA GLU A 7 -8.79 -15.30 -7.21
C GLU A 7 -9.07 -15.19 -8.07
N THR A 8 -9.48 -15.24 -8.03
CA THR A 8 -9.61 -14.98 -8.83
C THR A 8 -9.90 -14.63 -9.62
N ALA A 9 -10.23 -14.49 -9.62
CA ALA A 9 -10.37 -14.04 -10.38
C ALA A 9 -10.54 -13.61 -11.17
N VAL A 10 -10.80 -13.36 -11.29
CA VAL A 10 -10.95 -12.89 -12.00
C VAL A 10 -10.46 -12.24 -12.64
N GLY A 11 -10.16 -11.97 -12.77
CA GLY A 11 -9.69 -11.43 -13.21
C GLY A 11 -8.94 -10.88 -13.33
N VAL A 12 -8.59 -10.58 -13.20
CA VAL A 12 -7.92 -9.94 -13.23
C VAL A 12 -7.05 -9.52 -12.66
N SER A 13 -7.08 -9.83 -12.29
CA SER A 13 -6.30 -9.28 -11.45
C SER A 13 -5.01 -9.39 -11.86
N PRO A 14 -4.49 -8.45 -11.91
CA PRO A 14 -3.17 -8.43 -12.15
C PRO A 14 -2.52 -9.37 -11.30
N ALA A 15 -1.36 -9.53 -11.47
CA ALA A 15 -0.59 -10.31 -10.64
C ALA A 15 -1.14 -10.21 -9.29
N PRO A 16 -1.33 -11.29 -8.67
CA PRO A 16 -1.83 -11.27 -7.33
C PRO A 16 -1.01 -10.30 -6.56
N LEU A 17 -1.68 -9.56 -5.73
CA LEU A 17 -1.02 -8.64 -4.87
C LEU A 17 -0.15 -9.46 -3.95
N ARG A 18 1.12 -9.45 -4.19
CA ARG A 18 2.02 -10.25 -3.41
C ARG A 18 2.59 -9.47 -2.27
N ALA A 19 2.76 -10.14 -1.15
CA ALA A 19 3.49 -9.55 -0.05
C ALA A 19 4.91 -9.25 -0.49
N GLY A 20 5.46 -8.19 0.03
CA GLY A 20 6.84 -7.83 -0.26
C GLY A 20 7.03 -6.89 -1.41
N ASN A 21 5.95 -6.35 -1.95
CA ASN A 21 6.04 -5.36 -3.03
C ASN A 21 5.82 -3.96 -2.51
N VAL A 22 6.30 -2.99 -3.27
CA VAL A 22 6.05 -1.59 -3.01
C VAL A 22 5.06 -1.11 -4.07
N TRP A 23 3.94 -0.58 -3.60
CA TRP A 23 2.87 -0.10 -4.47
C TRP A 23 2.70 1.39 -4.31
N HIS A 24 2.54 2.08 -5.42
CA HIS A 24 2.30 3.51 -5.40
C HIS A 24 0.82 3.75 -5.67
N VAL A 25 0.15 4.41 -4.74
CA VAL A 25 -1.29 4.68 -4.83
C VAL A 25 -1.48 6.13 -5.20
N ARG A 26 -2.18 6.38 -6.29
CA ARG A 26 -2.53 7.71 -6.72
C ARG A 26 -3.96 8.00 -6.30
N GLY A 27 -4.24 9.27 -6.05
CA GLY A 27 -5.57 9.65 -5.65
C GLY A 27 -5.57 10.04 -4.18
N GLY A 28 -6.74 10.13 -3.63
CA GLY A 28 -6.89 10.59 -2.26
C GLY A 28 -6.88 9.47 -1.25
N ASN A 29 -7.26 9.84 -0.05
CA ASN A 29 -7.26 8.88 1.06
C ASN A 29 -8.21 7.72 0.82
N GLU A 30 -9.29 7.96 0.10
CA GLU A 30 -10.22 6.87 -0.18
C GLU A 30 -9.57 5.75 -0.95
N THR A 31 -8.83 6.11 -2.00
CA THR A 31 -8.12 5.11 -2.79
C THR A 31 -7.07 4.42 -1.94
N LEU A 32 -6.43 5.17 -1.07
CA LEU A 32 -5.43 4.62 -0.18
C LEU A 32 -6.05 3.58 0.74
N PHE A 33 -7.22 3.88 1.31
CA PHE A 33 -7.89 2.92 2.19
C PHE A 33 -8.29 1.65 1.43
N GLU A 34 -8.74 1.81 0.19
CA GLU A 34 -9.07 0.64 -0.62
C GLU A 34 -7.86 -0.24 -0.86
N ALA A 35 -6.73 0.39 -1.15
CA ALA A 35 -5.51 -0.37 -1.37
C ALA A 35 -5.08 -1.07 -0.09
N MET A 36 -5.17 -0.38 1.04
CA MET A 36 -4.83 -0.98 2.32
C MET A 36 -5.67 -2.21 2.61
N LEU A 37 -6.97 -2.11 2.38
CA LEU A 37 -7.86 -3.23 2.64
C LEU A 37 -7.65 -4.36 1.66
N SER A 38 -7.23 -4.05 0.44
CA SER A 38 -6.94 -5.08 -0.56
C SER A 38 -5.69 -5.87 -0.22
N LEU A 39 -4.72 -5.21 0.39
CA LEU A 39 -3.44 -5.85 0.69
C LEU A 39 -3.39 -6.51 2.06
N ARG A 40 -4.19 -6.00 2.98
CA ARG A 40 -4.20 -6.54 4.33
C ARG A 40 -4.94 -7.86 4.37
N LYS A 41 -4.41 -8.80 5.11
CA LYS A 41 -5.04 -10.10 5.27
C LYS A 41 -5.21 -10.40 6.76
N GLY A 42 -6.40 -10.89 7.11
CA GLY A 42 -6.66 -11.34 8.46
C GLY A 42 -6.40 -10.27 9.49
N ASP A 43 -5.66 -10.60 10.52
CA ASP A 43 -5.40 -9.71 11.65
C ASP A 43 -4.10 -8.95 11.52
N GLN A 44 -3.64 -8.74 10.33
CA GLN A 44 -2.34 -8.10 10.13
C GLN A 44 -2.34 -6.66 10.61
N TRP A 45 -1.20 -6.25 11.12
CA TRP A 45 -1.01 -4.88 11.58
C TRP A 45 -0.62 -3.96 10.43
N ILE A 46 -1.02 -2.70 10.54
CA ILE A 46 -0.72 -1.67 9.56
C ILE A 46 0.07 -0.57 10.23
N GLY A 47 1.15 -0.16 9.60
CA GLY A 47 1.90 1.01 10.06
C GLY A 47 1.68 2.15 9.08
N ILE A 48 1.24 3.30 9.57
CA ILE A 48 1.05 4.49 8.74
C ILE A 48 2.05 5.53 9.18
N VAL A 49 2.88 5.99 8.27
CA VAL A 49 3.98 6.89 8.60
C VAL A 49 4.07 8.03 7.62
N GLY A 50 4.26 9.23 8.14
CA GLY A 50 4.49 10.40 7.31
C GLY A 50 3.27 10.96 6.61
N ILE A 51 2.08 10.65 7.09
CA ILE A 51 0.84 11.18 6.56
C ILE A 51 0.16 11.99 7.65
N LYS A 52 -0.06 13.26 7.39
CA LYS A 52 -0.60 14.13 8.42
C LYS A 52 -2.10 14.05 8.57
N ASN A 53 -2.80 13.98 7.46
CA ASN A 53 -4.27 13.99 7.48
C ASN A 53 -4.80 12.70 6.94
N VAL A 54 -4.98 11.74 7.83
CA VAL A 54 -5.42 10.42 7.41
C VAL A 54 -6.92 10.37 7.16
N GLY A 55 -7.70 11.18 7.90
CA GLY A 55 -9.16 11.08 7.78
C GLY A 55 -9.66 9.84 8.48
N TRP A 56 -9.46 9.79 9.79
CA TRP A 56 -9.75 8.58 10.56
C TRP A 56 -11.21 8.16 10.51
N CYS A 57 -12.13 9.14 10.45
CA CYS A 57 -13.55 8.79 10.36
C CYS A 57 -13.83 8.03 9.08
N ALA A 58 -13.29 8.53 7.96
CA ALA A 58 -13.49 7.85 6.68
C ALA A 58 -12.81 6.49 6.68
N ALA A 59 -11.65 6.39 7.31
CA ALA A 59 -10.95 5.11 7.40
C ALA A 59 -11.80 4.10 8.14
N LEU A 60 -12.37 4.53 9.25
CA LEU A 60 -13.22 3.63 10.05
C LEU A 60 -14.44 3.20 9.25
N GLU A 61 -15.07 4.15 8.55
CA GLU A 61 -16.25 3.83 7.74
C GLU A 61 -15.93 2.84 6.63
N LYS A 62 -14.73 2.90 6.10
CA LYS A 62 -14.30 1.97 5.05
C LYS A 62 -13.93 0.59 5.60
N GLY A 63 -13.82 0.47 6.91
CA GLY A 63 -13.49 -0.81 7.51
C GLY A 63 -12.03 -0.98 7.89
N VAL A 64 -11.27 0.11 7.93
CA VAL A 64 -9.88 0.02 8.37
C VAL A 64 -9.88 -0.28 9.87
N PRO A 65 -9.18 -1.35 10.30
CA PRO A 65 -9.19 -1.72 11.71
C PRO A 65 -8.24 -0.83 12.50
N LEU A 66 -8.78 0.24 13.07
CA LEU A 66 -7.93 1.23 13.74
C LEU A 66 -7.19 0.66 14.92
N GLU A 67 -7.70 -0.40 15.52
CA GLU A 67 -7.04 -1.05 16.65
C GLU A 67 -5.78 -1.81 16.20
N LYS A 68 -5.59 -1.98 14.90
CA LYS A 68 -4.41 -2.66 14.36
C LYS A 68 -3.49 -1.70 13.64
N VAL A 69 -3.62 -0.41 13.89
CA VAL A 69 -2.84 0.61 13.20
C VAL A 69 -1.82 1.23 14.14
N ILE A 70 -0.59 1.30 13.69
CA ILE A 70 0.46 2.07 14.35
C ILE A 70 0.66 3.33 13.53
N PHE A 71 0.48 4.48 14.14
CA PHE A 71 0.48 5.74 13.41
C PHE A 71 1.66 6.61 13.84
N VAL A 72 2.50 6.97 12.86
CA VAL A 72 3.64 7.85 13.08
C VAL A 72 3.49 9.02 12.12
N PRO A 73 2.78 10.09 12.54
CA PRO A 73 2.46 11.17 11.60
C PRO A 73 3.66 11.95 11.11
N ARG A 74 4.70 12.03 11.90
CA ARG A 74 5.87 12.80 11.54
C ARG A 74 7.14 12.01 11.80
N VAL A 75 8.05 12.11 10.85
CA VAL A 75 9.36 11.52 11.01
C VAL A 75 10.36 12.65 10.86
N LYS A 76 10.93 13.07 11.97
CA LYS A 76 11.86 14.20 11.95
C LYS A 76 13.25 13.79 11.52
N GLU A 77 13.67 12.64 11.95
CA GLU A 77 15.02 12.17 11.66
C GLU A 77 14.99 10.72 11.28
N LYS A 78 15.93 10.34 10.44
CA LYS A 78 16.19 8.95 10.10
C LYS A 78 14.97 8.22 9.57
N PRO A 79 14.35 8.75 8.51
CA PRO A 79 13.18 8.07 7.93
C PRO A 79 13.50 6.65 7.47
N LEU A 80 14.73 6.40 7.02
CA LEU A 80 15.11 5.06 6.63
C LEU A 80 15.00 4.08 7.79
N LYS A 81 15.47 4.48 8.97
CA LYS A 81 15.41 3.61 10.14
C LYS A 81 13.99 3.36 10.60
N VAL A 82 13.17 4.41 10.59
CA VAL A 82 11.78 4.27 11.01
C VAL A 82 11.04 3.33 10.09
N LEU A 83 11.22 3.50 8.78
CA LEU A 83 10.56 2.62 7.82
C LEU A 83 11.06 1.20 7.90
N ALA A 84 12.37 1.02 8.09
CA ALA A 84 12.92 -0.32 8.22
C ALA A 84 12.33 -1.03 9.43
N ALA A 85 12.21 -0.30 10.54
CA ALA A 85 11.65 -0.89 11.76
C ALA A 85 10.18 -1.27 11.56
N LEU A 86 9.43 -0.42 10.87
CA LEU A 86 8.02 -0.74 10.61
C LEU A 86 7.89 -1.94 9.68
N ILE A 87 8.72 -1.99 8.64
CA ILE A 87 8.69 -3.11 7.71
C ILE A 87 8.98 -4.42 8.44
N ASP A 88 9.90 -4.38 9.41
CA ASP A 88 10.21 -5.57 10.19
C ASP A 88 9.08 -5.95 11.15
N GLY A 89 8.33 -4.97 11.62
CA GLY A 89 7.39 -5.19 12.70
C GLY A 89 5.94 -5.35 12.29
N VAL A 90 5.55 -4.87 11.12
CA VAL A 90 4.16 -4.98 10.68
C VAL A 90 4.11 -5.55 9.28
N ASP A 91 2.92 -5.92 8.85
CA ASP A 91 2.75 -6.60 7.57
C ASP A 91 2.45 -5.65 6.42
N LEU A 92 1.93 -4.49 6.74
CA LEU A 92 1.61 -3.48 5.73
C LEU A 92 2.05 -2.13 6.24
N VAL A 93 2.88 -1.45 5.46
CA VAL A 93 3.37 -0.12 5.79
C VAL A 93 2.83 0.85 4.77
N VAL A 94 2.24 1.94 5.24
CA VAL A 94 1.74 3.01 4.38
C VAL A 94 2.62 4.23 4.63
N ALA A 95 3.34 4.64 3.60
CA ALA A 95 4.32 5.71 3.74
C ALA A 95 3.90 6.93 2.94
N GLY A 96 3.84 8.07 3.60
CA GLY A 96 3.64 9.33 2.93
C GLY A 96 4.94 9.85 2.35
N PRO A 97 4.97 11.12 1.95
CA PRO A 97 6.18 11.71 1.40
C PRO A 97 7.26 11.79 2.47
N LEU A 98 8.36 11.14 2.25
CA LEU A 98 9.50 11.15 3.16
C LEU A 98 10.77 11.33 2.36
N PRO A 99 11.77 12.01 2.92
CA PRO A 99 13.02 12.26 2.20
C PRO A 99 13.87 11.00 2.16
N LEU A 100 13.69 10.22 1.10
CA LEU A 100 14.42 8.99 0.91
C LEU A 100 15.14 9.04 -0.43
N SER A 101 16.42 8.70 -0.42
CA SER A 101 17.17 8.61 -1.67
C SER A 101 16.72 7.37 -2.44
N ALA A 102 17.03 7.35 -3.73
CA ALA A 102 16.72 6.18 -4.53
C ALA A 102 17.37 4.92 -3.98
N GLN A 103 18.58 5.06 -3.47
CA GLN A 103 19.28 3.93 -2.86
C GLN A 103 18.53 3.43 -1.63
N ASN A 104 18.06 4.37 -0.78
CA ASN A 104 17.30 3.99 0.41
C ASN A 104 15.98 3.32 0.03
N GLN A 105 15.34 3.82 -1.01
CA GLN A 105 14.10 3.23 -1.47
C GLN A 105 14.32 1.80 -1.93
N ARG A 106 15.42 1.56 -2.64
CA ARG A 106 15.73 0.20 -3.10
C ARG A 106 16.04 -0.72 -1.92
N ALA A 107 16.76 -0.20 -0.93
CA ALA A 107 17.08 -0.98 0.26
C ALA A 107 15.80 -1.38 1.01
N LEU A 108 14.88 -0.42 1.15
CA LEU A 108 13.62 -0.69 1.82
C LEU A 108 12.76 -1.68 1.04
N ALA A 109 12.76 -1.57 -0.28
CA ALA A 109 12.01 -2.51 -1.12
C ALA A 109 12.56 -3.92 -0.96
N GLY A 110 13.88 -4.06 -0.90
CA GLY A 110 14.49 -5.37 -0.67
C GLY A 110 14.15 -5.93 0.68
N ARG A 111 14.13 -5.07 1.69
CA ARG A 111 13.77 -5.49 3.03
C ARG A 111 12.31 -5.93 3.11
N ALA A 112 11.43 -5.19 2.46
CA ALA A 112 10.01 -5.57 2.41
C ALA A 112 9.86 -6.94 1.77
N ARG A 113 10.60 -7.20 0.71
CA ARG A 113 10.53 -8.49 0.04
C ARG A 113 11.00 -9.61 0.97
N SER A 114 12.09 -9.37 1.69
CA SER A 114 12.62 -10.38 2.63
C SER A 114 11.66 -10.66 3.76
N ARG A 115 10.99 -9.62 4.25
CA ARG A 115 10.09 -9.76 5.39
C ARG A 115 8.67 -10.10 4.96
N ARG A 116 8.39 -10.08 3.67
CA ARG A 116 7.05 -10.29 3.15
C ARG A 116 6.07 -9.24 3.64
N SER A 117 6.57 -8.03 3.86
CA SER A 117 5.74 -6.88 4.20
C SER A 117 5.44 -6.12 2.93
N SER A 118 4.21 -5.64 2.80
CA SER A 118 3.84 -4.81 1.67
C SER A 118 3.99 -3.35 2.04
N VAL A 119 4.35 -2.53 1.07
CA VAL A 119 4.49 -1.10 1.29
C VAL A 119 3.61 -0.37 0.30
N LEU A 120 2.80 0.55 0.82
CA LEU A 120 2.01 1.46 -0.01
C LEU A 120 2.61 2.84 0.15
N THR A 121 2.87 3.52 -0.97
CA THR A 121 3.41 4.87 -0.91
C THR A 121 2.43 5.83 -1.57
N THR A 122 2.37 7.04 -1.05
CA THR A 122 1.53 8.08 -1.66
C THR A 122 2.28 8.86 -2.72
N VAL A 123 3.60 8.71 -2.77
CA VAL A 123 4.43 9.28 -3.84
C VAL A 123 5.23 8.14 -4.44
N PRO A 124 5.54 8.19 -5.72
CA PRO A 124 6.25 7.08 -6.34
C PRO A 124 7.67 6.95 -5.79
N TRP A 125 8.06 5.73 -5.53
CA TRP A 125 9.46 5.41 -5.29
C TRP A 125 9.99 4.94 -6.63
N LEU A 126 10.58 5.86 -7.36
CA LEU A 126 11.01 5.60 -8.73
C LEU A 126 11.89 4.37 -8.76
N SER A 127 11.74 3.57 -9.71
CA SER A 127 12.48 2.34 -9.96
C SER A 127 12.07 1.15 -9.10
N VAL A 128 11.32 1.33 -8.02
CA VAL A 128 10.92 0.18 -7.21
C VAL A 128 9.41 0.07 -6.98
N SER A 129 8.68 1.17 -7.04
CA SER A 129 7.24 1.08 -6.80
C SER A 129 6.50 0.76 -8.08
N LYS A 130 5.40 0.03 -7.93
CA LYS A 130 4.50 -0.30 -9.02
C LYS A 130 3.18 0.42 -8.78
N PRO A 131 2.55 0.90 -9.83
CA PRO A 131 1.28 1.60 -9.63
C PRO A 131 0.21 0.62 -9.18
N TRP A 132 -0.59 1.05 -8.24
CA TRP A 132 -1.73 0.30 -7.78
C TRP A 132 -2.98 0.87 -8.42
N TYR A 133 -3.80 0.02 -9.01
CA TYR A 133 -5.02 0.45 -9.67
C TYR A 133 -6.22 -0.12 -8.97
N VAL A 134 -7.26 0.71 -8.85
CA VAL A 134 -8.53 0.22 -8.36
C VAL A 134 -9.08 -0.73 -9.40
N GLN A 135 -9.40 -1.92 -8.99
CA GLN A 135 -10.02 -2.88 -9.87
C GLN A 135 -11.50 -2.53 -9.98
N SER A 136 -11.97 -2.38 -11.19
CA SER A 136 -13.37 -2.15 -11.38
C SER A 136 -14.12 -3.46 -11.15
N ARG A 137 -14.97 -3.46 -10.17
CA ARG A 137 -15.71 -4.65 -9.90
C ARG A 137 -16.77 -4.88 -10.89
N ASN A 138 -17.21 -3.88 -11.55
CA ASN A 138 -18.33 -4.02 -12.42
C ASN A 138 -17.96 -4.36 -13.80
N GLY A 139 -16.82 -4.60 -14.01
CA GLY A 139 -16.44 -4.89 -15.32
C GLY A 139 -16.73 -3.77 -16.24
N GLU A 140 -17.01 -2.77 -15.85
CA GLU A 140 -17.30 -1.78 -16.63
C GLU A 140 -16.41 -0.92 -16.80
N SER A 141 -16.46 -1.22 -16.81
CA SER A 141 -15.70 -0.78 -17.11
C SER A 141 -14.95 -0.49 -17.48
N GLY A 142 -15.05 -0.48 -17.70
CA GLY A 142 -14.25 -0.18 -18.01
C GLY A 142 -13.61 0.11 -18.30
N GLY A 143 -13.92 0.27 -18.47
CA GLY A 143 -13.25 0.68 -18.67
C GLY A 143 -12.65 0.85 -18.69
N SER A 144 -12.93 1.09 -18.58
CA SER A 144 -12.27 1.45 -18.50
C SER A 144 -11.43 1.48 -18.52
N LEU A 145 -11.69 1.29 -18.53
CA LEU A 145 -10.83 1.44 -18.49
C LEU A 145 -10.07 1.65 -18.66
N GLY A 146 -10.23 1.69 -18.72
CA GLY A 146 -9.47 2.08 -18.79
C GLY A 146 -8.98 2.35 -18.55
N LEU A 147 -9.36 2.79 -18.32
CA LEU A 147 -8.84 3.25 -18.08
C LEU A 147 -8.11 3.38 -17.65
N VAL A 148 -8.33 3.43 -17.35
CA VAL A 148 -7.59 3.63 -16.98
C VAL A 148 -6.64 3.40 -17.15
N ARG A 149 -6.66 3.27 -17.42
CA ARG A 149 -5.78 3.14 -17.58
C ARG A 149 -4.95 3.46 -17.90
N ARG A 150 -4.85 3.88 -17.92
CA ARG A 150 -4.09 4.31 -18.10
C ARG A 150 -3.51 4.89 -17.74
N ALA A 151 -3.61 5.16 -17.36
CA ALA A 151 -3.04 5.72 -16.89
C ALA A 151 -2.22 5.77 -16.61
N VAL A 152 -2.08 5.80 -16.66
CA VAL A 152 -1.32 5.90 -16.35
C VAL A 152 -0.81 6.17 -16.43
#